data_b49e766bf085cf94421486c07c4e3d8f
#
_entry.id   b49e766bf085cf94421486c07c4e3d8f
#
_cell.length_a   1.000
_cell.length_b   1.000
_cell.length_c   1.000
_cell.angle_alpha   90.00
_cell.angle_beta   90.00
_cell.angle_gamma   90.00
#
_symmetry.space_group_name_H-M   'P 1'
#
loop_
_entity.id
_entity.type
_entity.pdbx_description
1 polymer ?
#
loop_
_entity_poly.entity_id
_entity_poly.type
_entity_poly.pdbx_seq_one_letter_code
_entity_poly.pdbx_strand_id
1 'polypeptide(L)'
;MSTSRDVPSPGGRSFALGYLLPGVLLLAFWWLLYRNLLPFAKWVTYSVLSLDPVSRLGAAVEFFVYDAPKVILLLTLVVFGVGVLRSFFTPERARRILAGNRESAGNVLAALLGVATPFCSCSAVPLFIGFVTSGVPLGVTFSFLVSAPMVNEVALVLLYGLFGWKIAVLYAGTGLAIAMVSGWVIGRLGMESHVEEWVYAAPGGGDGEGDSQGISWRDRVRFGLDSVRDIVGKVWPYVVAGIAVGAGIHGYVPENFMAGIMGAGAWWSVPLAVLIGIPMYSNAAGIIPVVQALLGKGAALGTVLAFMMAVIGLSLPEMIILRKVLKVRLIATFAGVVGAGILVVGYLFNALL
;
A
#
# COMPACT_ATOMS: atom_id res chain seq x y z
N MET A 1 -22.76 60.19 -11.59
CA MET A 1 -23.33 59.16 -12.44
C MET A 1 -22.27 58.09 -12.68
N SER A 2 -22.28 57.08 -11.84
CA SER A 2 -21.34 55.97 -11.90
C SER A 2 -22.15 54.73 -12.31
N THR A 3 -21.92 54.28 -13.54
CA THR A 3 -22.55 53.07 -14.08
C THR A 3 -21.80 51.84 -13.59
N SER A 4 -22.34 51.15 -12.59
CA SER A 4 -21.91 49.82 -12.21
C SER A 4 -22.22 48.86 -13.36
N ARG A 5 -21.18 48.31 -13.99
CA ARG A 5 -21.31 47.18 -14.93
C ARG A 5 -21.51 45.90 -14.09
N ASP A 6 -22.72 45.36 -14.14
CA ASP A 6 -23.03 44.03 -13.68
C ASP A 6 -22.23 43.03 -14.50
N VAL A 7 -21.27 42.34 -13.89
CA VAL A 7 -20.59 41.18 -14.44
C VAL A 7 -21.51 39.99 -14.21
N PRO A 8 -21.98 39.33 -15.26
CA PRO A 8 -22.83 38.14 -15.09
C PRO A 8 -21.99 37.00 -14.47
N SER A 9 -22.44 36.52 -13.31
CA SER A 9 -21.91 35.30 -12.68
C SER A 9 -22.11 34.12 -13.63
N PRO A 10 -21.07 33.39 -14.06
CA PRO A 10 -21.25 32.20 -14.90
C PRO A 10 -21.92 31.11 -14.08
N GLY A 11 -23.06 30.64 -14.57
CA GLY A 11 -23.94 29.66 -13.96
C GLY A 11 -23.21 28.37 -13.55
N GLY A 12 -23.00 28.21 -12.25
CA GLY A 12 -22.28 27.09 -11.65
C GLY A 12 -22.95 25.71 -11.80
N ARG A 13 -24.16 25.63 -12.34
CA ARG A 13 -24.89 24.36 -12.51
C ARG A 13 -24.65 23.66 -13.86
N SER A 14 -24.46 24.39 -14.95
CA SER A 14 -24.19 23.78 -16.26
C SER A 14 -22.73 23.29 -16.39
N PHE A 15 -21.82 23.91 -15.67
CA PHE A 15 -20.39 23.55 -15.68
C PHE A 15 -20.12 22.22 -14.93
N ALA A 16 -20.83 21.97 -13.82
CA ALA A 16 -20.69 20.72 -13.07
C ALA A 16 -21.19 19.50 -13.86
N LEU A 17 -22.28 19.64 -14.61
CA LEU A 17 -22.85 18.56 -15.41
C LEU A 17 -21.94 18.15 -16.57
N GLY A 18 -21.21 19.10 -17.17
CA GLY A 18 -20.30 18.85 -18.29
C GLY A 18 -19.07 17.98 -17.95
N TYR A 19 -18.67 17.93 -16.66
CA TYR A 19 -17.55 17.10 -16.20
C TYR A 19 -17.99 15.85 -15.45
N LEU A 20 -19.19 15.84 -14.87
CA LEU A 20 -19.74 14.67 -14.19
C LEU A 20 -19.98 13.51 -15.15
N LEU A 21 -20.54 13.76 -16.33
CA LEU A 21 -20.84 12.73 -17.33
C LEU A 21 -19.58 12.00 -17.82
N PRO A 22 -18.50 12.69 -18.31
CA PRO A 22 -17.26 12.01 -18.70
C PRO A 22 -16.56 11.35 -17.51
N GLY A 23 -16.62 11.91 -16.30
CA GLY A 23 -16.09 11.29 -15.10
C GLY A 23 -16.79 9.98 -14.74
N VAL A 24 -18.11 9.95 -14.79
CA VAL A 24 -18.92 8.75 -14.55
C VAL A 24 -18.66 7.70 -15.64
N LEU A 25 -18.59 8.10 -16.91
CA LEU A 25 -18.25 7.18 -18.01
C LEU A 25 -16.86 6.57 -17.85
N LEU A 26 -15.89 7.36 -17.42
CA LEU A 26 -14.51 6.91 -17.18
C LEU A 26 -14.43 5.94 -16.01
N LEU A 27 -15.16 6.22 -14.92
CA LEU A 27 -15.27 5.31 -13.78
C LEU A 27 -16.03 4.02 -14.15
N ALA A 28 -17.10 4.11 -14.95
CA ALA A 28 -17.83 2.94 -15.44
C ALA A 28 -16.95 2.08 -16.34
N PHE A 29 -16.16 2.70 -17.23
CA PHE A 29 -15.19 2.01 -18.09
C PHE A 29 -14.09 1.34 -17.25
N TRP A 30 -13.54 2.06 -16.27
CA TRP A 30 -12.56 1.53 -15.33
C TRP A 30 -13.12 0.32 -14.56
N TRP A 31 -14.34 0.43 -14.05
CA TRP A 31 -15.03 -0.66 -13.34
C TRP A 31 -15.28 -1.86 -14.23
N LEU A 32 -15.67 -1.64 -15.49
CA LEU A 32 -15.86 -2.70 -16.48
C LEU A 32 -14.55 -3.44 -16.77
N LEU A 33 -13.46 -2.71 -16.97
CA LEU A 33 -12.13 -3.30 -17.11
C LEU A 33 -11.75 -4.13 -15.89
N TYR A 34 -11.88 -3.55 -14.70
CA TYR A 34 -11.54 -4.20 -13.44
C TYR A 34 -12.33 -5.49 -13.23
N ARG A 35 -13.62 -5.48 -13.50
CA ARG A 35 -14.50 -6.66 -13.37
C ARG A 35 -14.15 -7.78 -14.35
N ASN A 36 -13.69 -7.45 -15.54
CA ASN A 36 -13.37 -8.43 -16.58
C ASN A 36 -11.92 -8.92 -16.57
N LEU A 37 -11.07 -8.44 -15.66
CA LEU A 37 -9.66 -8.84 -15.58
C LEU A 37 -9.48 -10.33 -15.34
N LEU A 38 -10.24 -10.93 -14.42
CA LEU A 38 -10.10 -12.37 -14.11
C LEU A 38 -10.55 -13.26 -15.27
N PRO A 39 -11.72 -13.05 -15.90
CA PRO A 39 -12.07 -13.78 -17.12
C PRO A 39 -11.04 -13.60 -18.24
N PHE A 40 -10.54 -12.39 -18.42
CA PHE A 40 -9.50 -12.07 -19.40
C PHE A 40 -8.19 -12.83 -19.12
N ALA A 41 -7.72 -12.81 -17.87
CA ALA A 41 -6.50 -13.52 -17.47
C ALA A 41 -6.62 -15.03 -17.72
N LYS A 42 -7.75 -15.64 -17.36
CA LYS A 42 -8.03 -17.07 -17.64
C LYS A 42 -8.07 -17.35 -19.13
N TRP A 43 -8.72 -16.52 -19.91
CA TRP A 43 -8.79 -16.67 -21.36
C TRP A 43 -7.39 -16.59 -21.99
N VAL A 44 -6.58 -15.59 -21.61
CA VAL A 44 -5.20 -15.46 -22.11
C VAL A 44 -4.36 -16.68 -21.72
N THR A 45 -4.41 -17.10 -20.47
CA THR A 45 -3.53 -18.17 -19.95
C THR A 45 -3.91 -19.55 -20.54
N TYR A 46 -5.19 -19.86 -20.57
CA TYR A 46 -5.63 -21.22 -20.89
C TYR A 46 -6.10 -21.39 -22.34
N SER A 47 -6.65 -20.32 -22.97
CA SER A 47 -7.11 -20.42 -24.35
C SER A 47 -6.08 -19.92 -25.36
N VAL A 48 -5.36 -18.81 -25.07
CA VAL A 48 -4.38 -18.24 -26.02
C VAL A 48 -3.02 -18.92 -25.86
N LEU A 49 -2.51 -19.03 -24.61
CA LEU A 49 -1.21 -19.63 -24.33
C LEU A 49 -1.30 -21.16 -24.20
N SER A 50 -2.52 -21.74 -24.19
CA SER A 50 -2.79 -23.17 -24.10
C SER A 50 -2.07 -23.88 -22.94
N LEU A 51 -1.90 -23.16 -21.80
CA LEU A 51 -1.27 -23.71 -20.60
C LEU A 51 -2.27 -24.60 -19.85
N ASP A 52 -1.76 -25.67 -19.24
CA ASP A 52 -2.57 -26.56 -18.43
C ASP A 52 -2.99 -25.84 -17.11
N PRO A 53 -4.30 -25.80 -16.77
CA PRO A 53 -4.79 -25.20 -15.53
C PRO A 53 -4.22 -25.81 -14.24
N VAL A 54 -3.76 -27.05 -14.29
CA VAL A 54 -3.15 -27.75 -13.14
C VAL A 54 -1.64 -27.49 -13.06
N SER A 55 -1.04 -26.94 -14.11
CA SER A 55 0.40 -26.68 -14.14
C SER A 55 0.79 -25.48 -13.26
N ARG A 56 1.95 -25.59 -12.61
CA ARG A 56 2.53 -24.48 -11.81
C ARG A 56 2.78 -23.24 -12.66
N LEU A 57 3.19 -23.43 -13.91
CA LEU A 57 3.42 -22.34 -14.85
C LEU A 57 2.10 -21.65 -15.22
N GLY A 58 1.02 -22.43 -15.45
CA GLY A 58 -0.30 -21.89 -15.74
C GLY A 58 -0.82 -21.00 -14.59
N ALA A 59 -0.70 -21.47 -13.34
CA ALA A 59 -1.08 -20.70 -12.16
C ALA A 59 -0.24 -19.41 -12.01
N ALA A 60 1.06 -19.46 -12.23
CA ALA A 60 1.94 -18.29 -12.17
C ALA A 60 1.61 -17.25 -13.26
N VAL A 61 1.35 -17.71 -14.49
CA VAL A 61 0.98 -16.83 -15.60
C VAL A 61 -0.40 -16.23 -15.41
N GLU A 62 -1.40 -17.02 -14.95
CA GLU A 62 -2.74 -16.49 -14.62
C GLU A 62 -2.63 -15.40 -13.55
N PHE A 63 -1.89 -15.66 -12.46
CA PHE A 63 -1.66 -14.70 -11.40
C PHE A 63 -1.05 -13.40 -11.95
N PHE A 64 0.01 -13.50 -12.75
CA PHE A 64 0.70 -12.34 -13.32
C PHE A 64 -0.23 -11.52 -14.25
N VAL A 65 -0.91 -12.18 -15.17
CA VAL A 65 -1.82 -11.54 -16.16
C VAL A 65 -3.03 -10.90 -15.46
N TYR A 66 -3.45 -11.44 -14.33
CA TYR A 66 -4.52 -10.88 -13.53
C TYR A 66 -4.05 -9.72 -12.64
N ASP A 67 -3.00 -9.95 -11.85
CA ASP A 67 -2.64 -9.03 -10.75
C ASP A 67 -1.87 -7.79 -11.26
N ALA A 68 -1.03 -7.92 -12.29
CA ALA A 68 -0.28 -6.77 -12.80
C ALA A 68 -1.19 -5.65 -13.36
N PRO A 69 -2.16 -5.90 -14.25
CA PRO A 69 -3.09 -4.87 -14.68
C PRO A 69 -3.99 -4.36 -13.55
N LYS A 70 -4.43 -5.25 -12.65
CA LYS A 70 -5.26 -4.90 -11.50
C LYS A 70 -4.58 -3.89 -10.59
N VAL A 71 -3.32 -4.13 -10.23
CA VAL A 71 -2.53 -3.23 -9.38
C VAL A 71 -2.29 -1.90 -10.09
N ILE A 72 -1.97 -1.88 -11.39
CA ILE A 72 -1.78 -0.64 -12.15
C ILE A 72 -3.07 0.17 -12.24
N LEU A 73 -4.22 -0.48 -12.46
CA LEU A 73 -5.53 0.19 -12.48
C LEU A 73 -5.89 0.80 -11.13
N LEU A 74 -5.67 0.06 -10.04
CA LEU A 74 -5.91 0.56 -8.68
C LEU A 74 -4.94 1.69 -8.34
N LEU A 75 -3.65 1.54 -8.65
CA LEU A 75 -2.64 2.56 -8.44
C LEU A 75 -3.00 3.86 -9.17
N THR A 76 -3.42 3.76 -10.43
CA THR A 76 -3.85 4.92 -11.23
C THR A 76 -5.03 5.64 -10.59
N LEU A 77 -6.05 4.90 -10.15
CA LEU A 77 -7.23 5.47 -9.51
C LEU A 77 -6.88 6.17 -8.18
N VAL A 78 -6.08 5.50 -7.34
CA VAL A 78 -5.68 6.03 -6.04
C VAL A 78 -4.77 7.25 -6.20
N VAL A 79 -3.77 7.19 -7.08
CA VAL A 79 -2.87 8.34 -7.34
C VAL A 79 -3.64 9.53 -7.87
N PHE A 80 -4.60 9.31 -8.77
CA PHE A 80 -5.50 10.36 -9.25
C PHE A 80 -6.32 10.95 -8.11
N GLY A 81 -7.00 10.10 -7.32
CA GLY A 81 -7.82 10.54 -6.19
C GLY A 81 -7.02 11.31 -5.14
N VAL A 82 -5.84 10.80 -4.77
CA VAL A 82 -4.91 11.47 -3.85
C VAL A 82 -4.40 12.78 -4.43
N GLY A 83 -4.06 12.83 -5.72
CA GLY A 83 -3.65 14.04 -6.41
C GLY A 83 -4.74 15.13 -6.35
N VAL A 84 -5.98 14.77 -6.66
CA VAL A 84 -7.12 15.68 -6.52
C VAL A 84 -7.33 16.08 -5.06
N LEU A 85 -7.27 15.14 -4.12
CA LEU A 85 -7.44 15.42 -2.69
C LEU A 85 -6.38 16.38 -2.15
N ARG A 86 -5.11 16.20 -2.55
CA ARG A 86 -4.00 17.10 -2.19
C ARG A 86 -4.21 18.54 -2.68
N SER A 87 -4.94 18.74 -3.77
CA SER A 87 -5.27 20.08 -4.26
C SER A 87 -6.24 20.85 -3.34
N PHE A 88 -6.87 20.18 -2.36
CA PHE A 88 -7.71 20.79 -1.33
C PHE A 88 -6.96 21.07 -0.02
N PHE A 89 -5.85 20.36 0.21
CA PHE A 89 -5.06 20.52 1.42
C PHE A 89 -3.77 21.25 1.10
N THR A 90 -3.53 22.35 1.80
CA THR A 90 -2.22 23.00 1.73
C THR A 90 -1.19 22.16 2.48
N PRO A 91 0.06 22.08 1.99
CA PRO A 91 1.17 21.41 2.68
C PRO A 91 1.31 21.81 4.14
N GLU A 92 1.04 23.10 4.44
CA GLU A 92 1.11 23.64 5.81
C GLU A 92 0.06 23.04 6.74
N ARG A 93 -1.17 22.74 6.25
CA ARG A 93 -2.20 22.09 7.08
C ARG A 93 -1.84 20.65 7.39
N ALA A 94 -1.39 19.88 6.41
CA ALA A 94 -0.92 18.52 6.62
C ALA A 94 0.26 18.49 7.59
N ARG A 95 1.24 19.36 7.40
CA ARG A 95 2.38 19.53 8.30
C ARG A 95 1.96 19.95 9.71
N ARG A 96 1.03 20.89 9.86
CA ARG A 96 0.54 21.34 11.18
C ARG A 96 -0.16 20.24 11.95
N ILE A 97 -0.90 19.36 11.28
CA ILE A 97 -1.63 18.24 11.90
C ILE A 97 -0.67 17.10 12.25
N LEU A 98 0.21 16.70 11.31
CA LEU A 98 1.09 15.53 11.47
C LEU A 98 2.44 15.85 12.10
N ALA A 99 2.97 17.08 11.90
CA ALA A 99 4.25 17.54 12.46
C ALA A 99 4.08 18.47 13.65
N GLY A 100 2.97 18.36 14.40
CA GLY A 100 2.72 19.16 15.62
C GLY A 100 3.89 19.10 16.61
N ASN A 101 3.82 19.85 17.72
CA ASN A 101 4.90 20.09 18.69
C ASN A 101 5.56 18.82 19.31
N ARG A 102 5.08 17.60 19.00
CA ARG A 102 5.64 16.33 19.46
C ARG A 102 5.64 15.32 18.34
N GLU A 103 6.80 14.94 17.86
CA GLU A 103 7.01 13.91 16.83
C GLU A 103 6.35 12.56 17.18
N SER A 104 6.36 12.18 18.47
CA SER A 104 5.68 10.97 18.96
C SER A 104 4.17 10.99 18.75
N ALA A 105 3.52 12.14 18.92
CA ALA A 105 2.09 12.28 18.65
C ALA A 105 1.81 12.18 17.13
N GLY A 106 2.70 12.72 16.30
CA GLY A 106 2.64 12.59 14.86
C GLY A 106 2.73 11.13 14.40
N ASN A 107 3.63 10.34 15.00
CA ASN A 107 3.78 8.90 14.70
C ASN A 107 2.51 8.11 15.02
N VAL A 108 1.89 8.36 16.18
CA VAL A 108 0.63 7.71 16.57
C VAL A 108 -0.48 8.10 15.59
N LEU A 109 -0.62 9.38 15.30
CA LEU A 109 -1.68 9.87 14.41
C LEU A 109 -1.51 9.34 12.98
N ALA A 110 -0.29 9.31 12.47
CA ALA A 110 0.02 8.76 11.16
C ALA A 110 -0.24 7.25 11.08
N ALA A 111 0.12 6.51 12.13
CA ALA A 111 -0.16 5.09 12.21
C ALA A 111 -1.67 4.79 12.25
N LEU A 112 -2.44 5.56 13.04
CA LEU A 112 -3.90 5.45 13.06
C LEU A 112 -4.53 5.84 11.72
N LEU A 113 -4.01 6.87 11.06
CA LEU A 113 -4.46 7.25 9.73
C LEU A 113 -4.21 6.12 8.71
N GLY A 114 -3.07 5.43 8.81
CA GLY A 114 -2.78 4.27 7.98
C GLY A 114 -3.80 3.14 8.15
N VAL A 115 -4.16 2.83 9.39
CA VAL A 115 -5.19 1.81 9.69
C VAL A 115 -6.58 2.23 9.18
N ALA A 116 -6.92 3.51 9.27
CA ALA A 116 -8.22 4.03 8.83
C ALA A 116 -8.35 4.15 7.32
N THR A 117 -7.25 4.00 6.57
CA THR A 117 -7.24 4.15 5.12
C THR A 117 -7.11 2.80 4.42
N PRO A 118 -8.04 2.45 3.50
CA PRO A 118 -8.05 1.15 2.82
C PRO A 118 -6.96 1.08 1.73
N PHE A 119 -5.71 1.31 2.12
CA PHE A 119 -4.60 1.35 1.17
C PHE A 119 -3.74 0.09 1.24
N CYS A 120 -3.50 -0.50 0.06
CA CYS A 120 -2.42 -1.47 -0.10
C CYS A 120 -1.05 -0.75 -0.14
N SER A 121 0.04 -1.49 -0.02
CA SER A 121 1.40 -0.95 -0.12
C SER A 121 1.63 -0.10 -1.37
N CYS A 122 1.11 -0.53 -2.52
CA CYS A 122 1.24 0.20 -3.79
C CYS A 122 0.57 1.59 -3.75
N SER A 123 -0.54 1.74 -3.04
CA SER A 123 -1.26 3.02 -2.91
C SER A 123 -0.76 3.87 -1.74
N ALA A 124 -0.10 3.26 -0.75
CA ALA A 124 0.54 3.99 0.34
C ALA A 124 1.78 4.79 -0.13
N VAL A 125 2.52 4.31 -1.14
CA VAL A 125 3.71 4.99 -1.68
C VAL A 125 3.43 6.40 -2.24
N PRO A 126 2.40 6.66 -3.04
CA PRO A 126 2.06 8.02 -3.46
C PRO A 126 1.74 8.98 -2.31
N LEU A 127 1.06 8.49 -1.27
CA LEU A 127 0.81 9.27 -0.06
C LEU A 127 2.09 9.53 0.72
N PHE A 128 2.95 8.51 0.84
CA PHE A 128 4.28 8.65 1.40
C PHE A 128 5.06 9.78 0.72
N ILE A 129 5.14 9.77 -0.61
CA ILE A 129 5.75 10.85 -1.40
C ILE A 129 5.09 12.19 -1.05
N GLY A 130 3.75 12.20 -0.99
CA GLY A 130 2.98 13.39 -0.64
C GLY A 130 3.32 13.98 0.73
N PHE A 131 3.48 13.14 1.73
CA PHE A 131 3.86 13.58 3.08
C PHE A 131 5.31 14.09 3.11
N VAL A 132 6.25 13.38 2.48
CA VAL A 132 7.65 13.80 2.42
C VAL A 132 7.79 15.14 1.69
N THR A 133 7.15 15.32 0.53
CA THR A 133 7.17 16.61 -0.21
C THR A 133 6.49 17.75 0.55
N SER A 134 5.52 17.44 1.42
CA SER A 134 4.87 18.42 2.29
C SER A 134 5.68 18.77 3.54
N GLY A 135 6.88 18.18 3.72
CA GLY A 135 7.74 18.43 4.86
C GLY A 135 7.27 17.76 6.16
N VAL A 136 6.47 16.70 6.08
CA VAL A 136 6.15 15.83 7.22
C VAL A 136 7.42 15.06 7.61
N PRO A 137 7.78 14.96 8.91
CA PRO A 137 8.94 14.22 9.36
C PRO A 137 8.96 12.77 8.83
N LEU A 138 10.15 12.31 8.43
CA LEU A 138 10.32 10.99 7.80
C LEU A 138 9.80 9.86 8.69
N GLY A 139 10.06 9.92 10.01
CA GLY A 139 9.56 8.93 10.96
C GLY A 139 8.04 8.83 11.00
N VAL A 140 7.35 9.97 11.01
CA VAL A 140 5.88 10.04 10.97
C VAL A 140 5.35 9.42 9.68
N THR A 141 6.00 9.72 8.56
CA THR A 141 5.63 9.19 7.25
C THR A 141 5.84 7.67 7.18
N PHE A 142 6.90 7.14 7.81
CA PHE A 142 7.12 5.69 7.92
C PHE A 142 6.12 5.00 8.82
N SER A 143 5.67 5.63 9.91
CA SER A 143 4.58 5.07 10.74
C SER A 143 3.31 4.83 9.92
N PHE A 144 2.96 5.75 9.01
CA PHE A 144 1.88 5.58 8.06
C PHE A 144 2.17 4.45 7.04
N LEU A 145 3.36 4.45 6.44
CA LEU A 145 3.74 3.48 5.40
C LEU A 145 3.69 2.04 5.90
N VAL A 146 4.08 1.80 7.16
CA VAL A 146 4.06 0.47 7.79
C VAL A 146 2.65 0.06 8.19
N SER A 147 1.88 0.97 8.81
CA SER A 147 0.55 0.64 9.34
C SER A 147 -0.47 0.36 8.25
N ALA A 148 -0.46 1.12 7.15
CA ALA A 148 -1.47 1.05 6.10
C ALA A 148 -1.58 -0.35 5.44
N PRO A 149 -0.53 -1.01 4.98
CA PRO A 149 -0.63 -2.36 4.47
C PRO A 149 -0.79 -3.41 5.56
N MET A 150 -0.10 -3.26 6.71
CA MET A 150 0.00 -4.29 7.74
C MET A 150 -1.30 -4.46 8.53
N VAL A 151 -2.01 -3.37 8.81
CA VAL A 151 -3.24 -3.36 9.63
C VAL A 151 -4.38 -2.77 8.80
N ASN A 152 -4.79 -3.50 7.74
CA ASN A 152 -5.92 -3.07 6.93
C ASN A 152 -7.24 -3.71 7.40
N GLU A 153 -8.36 -3.08 7.06
CA GLU A 153 -9.69 -3.51 7.46
C GLU A 153 -10.05 -4.91 6.95
N VAL A 154 -9.58 -5.29 5.75
CA VAL A 154 -9.85 -6.62 5.17
C VAL A 154 -9.18 -7.71 6.02
N ALA A 155 -7.91 -7.52 6.40
CA ALA A 155 -7.21 -8.44 7.29
C ALA A 155 -7.91 -8.56 8.63
N LEU A 156 -8.33 -7.43 9.22
CA LEU A 156 -8.99 -7.41 10.53
C LEU A 156 -10.36 -8.10 10.51
N VAL A 157 -11.20 -7.81 9.52
CA VAL A 157 -12.52 -8.44 9.37
C VAL A 157 -12.39 -9.94 9.17
N LEU A 158 -11.45 -10.38 8.34
CA LEU A 158 -11.24 -11.79 8.09
C LEU A 158 -10.64 -12.53 9.29
N LEU A 159 -9.66 -11.94 10.00
CA LEU A 159 -9.12 -12.49 11.23
C LEU A 159 -10.18 -12.53 12.34
N TYR A 160 -11.03 -11.52 12.44
CA TYR A 160 -12.16 -11.51 13.36
C TYR A 160 -13.13 -12.67 13.07
N GLY A 161 -13.49 -12.86 11.80
CA GLY A 161 -14.40 -13.92 11.38
C GLY A 161 -13.86 -15.33 11.59
N LEU A 162 -12.54 -15.53 11.47
CA LEU A 162 -11.89 -16.84 11.54
C LEU A 162 -11.44 -17.21 12.96
N PHE A 163 -10.88 -16.25 13.71
CA PHE A 163 -10.19 -16.51 14.97
C PHE A 163 -10.79 -15.74 16.15
N GLY A 164 -11.82 -14.92 15.88
CA GLY A 164 -12.49 -14.12 16.88
C GLY A 164 -11.76 -12.82 17.22
N TRP A 165 -12.42 -12.02 18.08
CA TRP A 165 -12.02 -10.65 18.40
C TRP A 165 -10.64 -10.54 19.07
N LYS A 166 -10.27 -11.53 19.91
CA LYS A 166 -8.99 -11.51 20.65
C LYS A 166 -7.79 -11.48 19.71
N ILE A 167 -7.77 -12.36 18.71
CA ILE A 167 -6.67 -12.44 17.74
C ILE A 167 -6.66 -11.23 16.80
N ALA A 168 -7.84 -10.77 16.36
CA ALA A 168 -7.92 -9.58 15.52
C ALA A 168 -7.40 -8.33 16.24
N VAL A 169 -7.75 -8.11 17.52
CA VAL A 169 -7.27 -6.97 18.33
C VAL A 169 -5.77 -7.09 18.63
N LEU A 170 -5.27 -8.28 18.96
CA LEU A 170 -3.83 -8.50 19.17
C LEU A 170 -3.04 -8.23 17.88
N TYR A 171 -3.53 -8.70 16.73
CA TYR A 171 -2.91 -8.43 15.43
C TYR A 171 -2.87 -6.93 15.12
N ALA A 172 -4.00 -6.23 15.30
CA ALA A 172 -4.08 -4.78 15.09
C ALA A 172 -3.14 -4.02 16.04
N GLY A 173 -3.17 -4.35 17.33
CA GLY A 173 -2.35 -3.70 18.34
C GLY A 173 -0.86 -3.90 18.12
N THR A 174 -0.43 -5.12 17.77
CA THR A 174 0.97 -5.42 17.51
C THR A 174 1.45 -4.82 16.18
N GLY A 175 0.63 -4.86 15.13
CA GLY A 175 0.93 -4.20 13.85
C GLY A 175 1.07 -2.68 14.01
N LEU A 176 0.17 -2.06 14.78
CA LEU A 176 0.25 -0.64 15.11
C LEU A 176 1.50 -0.31 15.94
N ALA A 177 1.85 -1.16 16.91
CA ALA A 177 3.08 -1.00 17.71
C ALA A 177 4.33 -1.08 16.81
N ILE A 178 4.41 -2.05 15.90
CA ILE A 178 5.51 -2.16 14.92
C ILE A 178 5.59 -0.88 14.10
N ALA A 179 4.46 -0.36 13.59
CA ALA A 179 4.43 0.85 12.78
C ALA A 179 4.95 2.08 13.54
N MET A 180 4.50 2.28 14.78
CA MET A 180 4.94 3.40 15.63
C MET A 180 6.43 3.29 15.99
N VAL A 181 6.89 2.09 16.38
CA VAL A 181 8.30 1.86 16.74
C VAL A 181 9.18 2.04 15.53
N SER A 182 8.80 1.51 14.37
CA SER A 182 9.56 1.65 13.12
C SER A 182 9.69 3.12 12.71
N GLY A 183 8.59 3.88 12.76
CA GLY A 183 8.64 5.31 12.48
C GLY A 183 9.50 6.07 13.46
N TRP A 184 9.40 5.76 14.76
CA TRP A 184 10.24 6.39 15.79
C TRP A 184 11.73 6.10 15.58
N VAL A 185 12.10 4.85 15.32
CA VAL A 185 13.49 4.45 15.06
C VAL A 185 14.01 5.15 13.81
N ILE A 186 13.30 5.11 12.69
CA ILE A 186 13.73 5.73 11.43
C ILE A 186 13.84 7.25 11.57
N GLY A 187 12.90 7.90 12.27
CA GLY A 187 12.97 9.33 12.58
C GLY A 187 14.20 9.70 13.40
N ARG A 188 14.57 8.87 14.39
CA ARG A 188 15.78 9.09 15.22
C ARG A 188 17.08 8.89 14.46
N LEU A 189 17.10 8.05 13.43
CA LEU A 189 18.28 7.80 12.62
C LEU A 189 18.61 8.94 11.64
N GLY A 190 17.71 9.91 11.43
CA GLY A 190 17.95 11.08 10.58
C GLY A 190 18.33 10.72 9.15
N MET A 191 17.57 9.81 8.54
CA MET A 191 17.90 9.23 7.22
C MET A 191 17.26 9.98 6.04
N GLU A 192 16.93 11.26 6.18
CA GLU A 192 16.30 12.09 5.13
C GLU A 192 17.14 12.16 3.85
N SER A 193 18.47 12.15 3.99
CA SER A 193 19.43 12.15 2.85
C SER A 193 19.38 10.85 2.02
N HIS A 194 18.67 9.84 2.52
CA HIS A 194 18.50 8.55 1.84
C HIS A 194 17.13 8.42 1.12
N VAL A 195 16.37 9.47 1.04
CA VAL A 195 15.25 9.63 0.10
C VAL A 195 15.82 10.12 -1.24
N GLU A 196 15.25 9.69 -2.37
CA GLU A 196 15.69 10.10 -3.70
C GLU A 196 15.37 11.59 -3.94
N GLU A 197 16.27 12.34 -4.55
CA GLU A 197 16.19 13.80 -4.72
C GLU A 197 14.96 14.24 -5.52
N TRP A 198 14.53 13.46 -6.49
CA TRP A 198 13.37 13.77 -7.31
C TRP A 198 12.05 13.79 -6.48
N VAL A 199 12.02 13.12 -5.33
CA VAL A 199 10.86 13.13 -4.42
C VAL A 199 10.64 14.52 -3.87
N TYR A 200 11.70 15.23 -3.50
CA TYR A 200 11.64 16.62 -3.02
C TYR A 200 11.41 17.64 -4.15
N ALA A 201 11.82 17.28 -5.38
CA ALA A 201 11.62 18.12 -6.57
C ALA A 201 10.25 17.90 -7.24
N ALA A 202 9.45 16.92 -6.76
CA ALA A 202 8.12 16.66 -7.32
C ALA A 202 7.19 17.87 -7.12
N PRO A 203 6.36 18.26 -8.13
CA PRO A 203 5.48 19.43 -8.05
C PRO A 203 4.41 19.21 -6.97
N GLY A 204 4.71 19.62 -5.79
CA GLY A 204 3.84 19.51 -4.60
C GLY A 204 4.32 20.42 -3.49
N GLY A 205 5.51 21.01 -3.63
CA GLY A 205 6.14 22.00 -2.77
C GLY A 205 6.49 23.28 -3.50
N GLY A 206 5.85 23.60 -4.62
CA GLY A 206 6.08 24.85 -5.32
C GLY A 206 5.59 26.03 -4.49
N ASP A 207 6.46 27.03 -4.34
CA ASP A 207 6.22 28.38 -3.81
C ASP A 207 5.05 29.08 -4.54
N GLY A 208 3.85 28.63 -4.24
CA GLY A 208 2.61 29.27 -4.62
C GLY A 208 1.89 29.65 -3.34
N GLU A 209 2.24 30.79 -2.76
CA GLU A 209 1.35 31.58 -1.92
C GLU A 209 0.11 31.95 -2.75
N GLY A 210 -0.73 30.97 -3.02
CA GLY A 210 -1.98 31.10 -3.75
C GLY A 210 -3.09 30.49 -2.91
N ASP A 211 -3.94 31.39 -2.42
CA ASP A 211 -5.20 31.12 -1.75
C ASP A 211 -5.91 29.91 -2.39
N SER A 212 -5.98 28.80 -1.67
CA SER A 212 -6.59 27.53 -2.14
C SER A 212 -8.10 27.67 -2.44
N GLN A 213 -8.68 28.83 -2.21
CA GLN A 213 -10.09 29.14 -2.49
C GLN A 213 -10.36 29.50 -3.96
N GLY A 214 -9.31 29.75 -4.78
CA GLY A 214 -9.43 30.15 -6.19
C GLY A 214 -9.13 29.06 -7.23
N ILE A 215 -8.66 27.88 -6.85
CA ILE A 215 -8.27 26.83 -7.81
C ILE A 215 -9.52 26.25 -8.46
N SER A 216 -9.60 26.36 -9.81
CA SER A 216 -10.70 25.80 -10.59
C SER A 216 -10.73 24.26 -10.48
N TRP A 217 -11.95 23.68 -10.56
CA TRP A 217 -12.11 22.23 -10.61
C TRP A 217 -11.29 21.58 -11.74
N ARG A 218 -11.16 22.28 -12.85
CA ARG A 218 -10.35 21.84 -14.00
C ARG A 218 -8.87 21.70 -13.64
N ASP A 219 -8.34 22.62 -12.88
CA ASP A 219 -6.93 22.60 -12.46
C ASP A 219 -6.68 21.49 -11.43
N ARG A 220 -7.67 21.19 -10.57
CA ARG A 220 -7.61 20.05 -9.63
C ARG A 220 -7.56 18.71 -10.34
N VAL A 221 -8.41 18.53 -11.37
CA VAL A 221 -8.39 17.31 -12.21
C VAL A 221 -7.06 17.20 -12.96
N ARG A 222 -6.56 18.32 -13.50
CA ARG A 222 -5.27 18.36 -14.18
C ARG A 222 -4.13 17.99 -13.24
N PHE A 223 -4.13 18.52 -12.03
CA PHE A 223 -3.15 18.16 -11.00
C PHE A 223 -3.20 16.66 -10.64
N GLY A 224 -4.38 16.07 -10.58
CA GLY A 224 -4.56 14.62 -10.42
C GLY A 224 -3.97 13.82 -11.58
N LEU A 225 -4.21 14.24 -12.83
CA LEU A 225 -3.67 13.59 -14.03
C LEU A 225 -2.15 13.73 -14.13
N ASP A 226 -1.60 14.90 -13.83
CA ASP A 226 -0.15 15.13 -13.81
C ASP A 226 0.51 14.24 -12.73
N SER A 227 -0.11 14.12 -11.56
CA SER A 227 0.34 13.20 -10.51
C SER A 227 0.36 11.74 -10.99
N VAL A 228 -0.67 11.29 -11.71
CA VAL A 228 -0.70 9.95 -12.32
C VAL A 228 0.44 9.76 -13.30
N ARG A 229 0.64 10.71 -14.21
CA ARG A 229 1.70 10.63 -15.21
C ARG A 229 3.08 10.55 -14.57
N ASP A 230 3.32 11.36 -13.55
CA ASP A 230 4.63 11.45 -12.89
C ASP A 230 4.92 10.24 -12.00
N ILE A 231 3.94 9.80 -11.21
CA ILE A 231 4.15 8.72 -10.24
C ILE A 231 4.00 7.36 -10.94
N VAL A 232 2.85 7.10 -11.58
CA VAL A 232 2.60 5.81 -12.24
C VAL A 232 3.61 5.58 -13.35
N GLY A 233 3.91 6.61 -14.17
CA GLY A 233 4.90 6.53 -15.23
C GLY A 233 6.31 6.15 -14.77
N LYS A 234 6.69 6.50 -13.53
CA LYS A 234 8.00 6.14 -12.94
C LYS A 234 7.98 4.80 -12.21
N VAL A 235 6.83 4.39 -11.67
CA VAL A 235 6.71 3.24 -10.74
C VAL A 235 6.24 1.96 -11.44
N TRP A 236 5.45 2.06 -12.55
CA TRP A 236 4.86 0.89 -13.22
C TRP A 236 5.85 -0.24 -13.59
N PRO A 237 7.10 0.01 -14.07
CA PRO A 237 7.99 -1.08 -14.41
C PRO A 237 8.42 -1.88 -13.18
N TYR A 238 8.57 -1.21 -12.05
CA TYR A 238 8.94 -1.83 -10.77
C TYR A 238 7.77 -2.65 -10.21
N VAL A 239 6.52 -2.15 -10.38
CA VAL A 239 5.30 -2.89 -10.03
C VAL A 239 5.23 -4.19 -10.83
N VAL A 240 5.39 -4.10 -12.17
CA VAL A 240 5.37 -5.26 -13.05
C VAL A 240 6.48 -6.25 -12.70
N ALA A 241 7.71 -5.77 -12.50
CA ALA A 241 8.83 -6.61 -12.10
C ALA A 241 8.60 -7.29 -10.75
N GLY A 242 8.08 -6.56 -9.77
CA GLY A 242 7.74 -7.10 -8.45
C GLY A 242 6.68 -8.20 -8.52
N ILE A 243 5.60 -7.95 -9.27
CA ILE A 243 4.52 -8.95 -9.44
C ILE A 243 5.02 -10.17 -10.24
N ALA A 244 5.91 -9.98 -11.23
CA ALA A 244 6.51 -11.10 -11.96
C ALA A 244 7.32 -12.02 -11.05
N VAL A 245 8.12 -11.46 -10.14
CA VAL A 245 8.84 -12.23 -9.12
C VAL A 245 7.86 -12.94 -8.20
N GLY A 246 6.84 -12.24 -7.69
CA GLY A 246 5.79 -12.81 -6.84
C GLY A 246 5.03 -13.96 -7.52
N ALA A 247 4.68 -13.80 -8.80
CA ALA A 247 4.02 -14.83 -9.60
C ALA A 247 4.89 -16.08 -9.76
N GLY A 248 6.19 -15.91 -10.02
CA GLY A 248 7.14 -17.00 -10.08
C GLY A 248 7.18 -17.82 -8.78
N ILE A 249 7.16 -17.16 -7.64
CA ILE A 249 7.20 -17.81 -6.32
C ILE A 249 5.86 -18.47 -5.99
N HIS A 250 4.74 -17.80 -6.27
CA HIS A 250 3.39 -18.32 -5.98
C HIS A 250 3.10 -19.67 -6.65
N GLY A 251 3.60 -19.89 -7.87
CA GLY A 251 3.44 -21.18 -8.57
C GLY A 251 4.34 -22.31 -8.03
N TYR A 252 5.43 -22.01 -7.30
CA TYR A 252 6.48 -22.99 -7.01
C TYR A 252 6.60 -23.40 -5.53
N VAL A 253 6.00 -22.69 -4.57
CA VAL A 253 6.10 -23.03 -3.14
C VAL A 253 4.94 -23.93 -2.70
N PRO A 254 5.16 -25.23 -2.43
CA PRO A 254 4.10 -26.13 -1.99
C PRO A 254 3.65 -25.81 -0.55
N GLU A 255 2.35 -25.75 -0.31
CA GLU A 255 1.77 -25.54 1.03
C GLU A 255 2.21 -26.61 2.03
N ASN A 256 2.38 -27.87 1.60
CA ASN A 256 2.85 -28.96 2.47
C ASN A 256 4.27 -28.74 2.98
N PHE A 257 5.16 -28.17 2.16
CA PHE A 257 6.51 -27.82 2.56
C PHE A 257 6.50 -26.70 3.61
N MET A 258 5.68 -25.68 3.38
CA MET A 258 5.53 -24.56 4.35
C MET A 258 4.97 -25.04 5.69
N ALA A 259 3.93 -25.89 5.68
CA ALA A 259 3.34 -26.42 6.90
C ALA A 259 4.34 -27.27 7.72
N GLY A 260 5.18 -28.07 7.06
CA GLY A 260 6.22 -28.85 7.73
C GLY A 260 7.30 -28.01 8.41
N ILE A 261 7.57 -26.82 7.88
CA ILE A 261 8.56 -25.88 8.43
C ILE A 261 7.96 -25.02 9.56
N MET A 262 6.67 -24.70 9.47
CA MET A 262 5.96 -23.79 10.39
C MET A 262 5.36 -24.49 11.61
N GLY A 263 5.78 -25.72 11.91
CA GLY A 263 5.27 -26.52 13.03
C GLY A 263 5.51 -25.90 14.41
N ALA A 264 4.65 -26.26 15.37
CA ALA A 264 4.74 -25.80 16.74
C ALA A 264 6.02 -26.36 17.42
N GLY A 265 6.73 -25.51 18.17
CA GLY A 265 7.88 -25.88 19.00
C GLY A 265 9.26 -25.68 18.40
N ALA A 266 9.40 -25.37 17.12
CA ALA A 266 10.69 -25.06 16.52
C ALA A 266 10.99 -23.54 16.61
N TRP A 267 12.02 -23.17 17.35
CA TRP A 267 12.40 -21.75 17.50
C TRP A 267 12.75 -21.05 16.17
N TRP A 268 13.21 -21.80 15.20
CA TRP A 268 13.54 -21.31 13.85
C TRP A 268 12.32 -21.17 12.92
N SER A 269 11.13 -21.66 13.33
CA SER A 269 9.93 -21.62 12.49
C SER A 269 9.49 -20.18 12.17
N VAL A 270 9.53 -19.26 13.14
CA VAL A 270 9.15 -17.86 12.94
C VAL A 270 10.13 -17.13 12.00
N PRO A 271 11.47 -17.16 12.21
CA PRO A 271 12.42 -16.57 11.27
C PRO A 271 12.29 -17.11 9.84
N LEU A 272 12.12 -18.41 9.70
CA LEU A 272 12.01 -19.03 8.39
C LEU A 272 10.69 -18.69 7.70
N ALA A 273 9.59 -18.62 8.44
CA ALA A 273 8.31 -18.15 7.93
C ALA A 273 8.39 -16.70 7.41
N VAL A 274 9.04 -15.82 8.15
CA VAL A 274 9.29 -14.42 7.73
C VAL A 274 10.16 -14.39 6.48
N LEU A 275 11.26 -15.14 6.43
CA LEU A 275 12.13 -15.21 5.25
C LEU A 275 11.43 -15.73 4.01
N ILE A 276 10.54 -16.72 4.15
CA ILE A 276 9.72 -17.24 3.05
C ILE A 276 8.65 -16.22 2.64
N GLY A 277 8.11 -15.47 3.59
CA GLY A 277 7.11 -14.44 3.33
C GLY A 277 7.65 -13.24 2.54
N ILE A 278 8.89 -12.81 2.81
CA ILE A 278 9.51 -11.64 2.15
C ILE A 278 9.48 -11.73 0.61
N PRO A 279 9.91 -12.82 -0.04
CA PRO A 279 9.86 -12.91 -1.49
C PRO A 279 8.44 -13.08 -2.06
N MET A 280 7.46 -13.43 -1.23
CA MET A 280 6.08 -13.60 -1.68
C MET A 280 5.37 -12.25 -1.81
N TYR A 281 4.40 -12.20 -2.72
CA TYR A 281 3.51 -11.06 -2.88
C TYR A 281 2.06 -11.56 -2.79
N SER A 282 1.31 -11.01 -1.87
CA SER A 282 -0.13 -11.20 -1.79
C SER A 282 -0.79 -10.02 -1.06
N ASN A 283 -2.06 -9.79 -1.35
CA ASN A 283 -2.87 -8.90 -0.53
C ASN A 283 -3.48 -9.67 0.65
N ALA A 284 -4.06 -8.96 1.61
CA ALA A 284 -4.66 -9.58 2.80
C ALA A 284 -5.75 -10.61 2.45
N ALA A 285 -6.58 -10.34 1.44
CA ALA A 285 -7.62 -11.27 1.02
C ALA A 285 -7.05 -12.53 0.36
N GLY A 286 -5.95 -12.41 -0.38
CA GLY A 286 -5.30 -13.54 -1.06
C GLY A 286 -4.51 -14.45 -0.14
N ILE A 287 -3.91 -13.92 0.95
CA ILE A 287 -3.09 -14.71 1.86
C ILE A 287 -3.91 -15.51 2.87
N ILE A 288 -5.12 -15.11 3.20
CA ILE A 288 -5.94 -15.76 4.24
C ILE A 288 -6.29 -17.22 3.92
N PRO A 289 -6.66 -17.62 2.69
CA PRO A 289 -6.82 -19.04 2.38
C PRO A 289 -5.56 -19.87 2.64
N VAL A 290 -4.37 -19.31 2.37
CA VAL A 290 -3.08 -19.94 2.68
C VAL A 290 -2.89 -20.05 4.18
N VAL A 291 -3.20 -19.00 4.95
CA VAL A 291 -3.18 -19.01 6.42
C VAL A 291 -4.07 -20.13 6.97
N GLN A 292 -5.29 -20.26 6.46
CA GLN A 292 -6.22 -21.33 6.87
C GLN A 292 -5.68 -22.72 6.54
N ALA A 293 -5.14 -22.91 5.33
CA ALA A 293 -4.57 -24.18 4.91
C ALA A 293 -3.35 -24.59 5.77
N LEU A 294 -2.48 -23.64 6.12
CA LEU A 294 -1.31 -23.86 6.97
C LEU A 294 -1.73 -24.25 8.39
N LEU A 295 -2.70 -23.54 8.96
CA LEU A 295 -3.22 -23.87 10.30
C LEU A 295 -3.93 -25.22 10.30
N GLY A 296 -4.72 -25.55 9.28
CA GLY A 296 -5.36 -26.85 9.10
C GLY A 296 -4.36 -28.01 9.01
N LYS A 297 -3.10 -27.74 8.62
CA LYS A 297 -1.99 -28.70 8.57
C LYS A 297 -1.09 -28.69 9.82
N GLY A 298 -1.49 -27.96 10.90
CA GLY A 298 -0.80 -27.98 12.18
C GLY A 298 0.32 -26.95 12.34
N ALA A 299 0.39 -25.92 11.48
CA ALA A 299 1.31 -24.82 11.67
C ALA A 299 0.93 -23.99 12.92
N ALA A 300 1.94 -23.47 13.63
CA ALA A 300 1.72 -22.62 14.80
C ALA A 300 1.09 -21.27 14.43
N LEU A 301 0.09 -20.83 15.17
CA LEU A 301 -0.68 -19.62 14.86
C LEU A 301 0.20 -18.37 14.78
N GLY A 302 1.10 -18.17 15.75
CA GLY A 302 2.01 -17.00 15.72
C GLY A 302 3.00 -17.03 14.56
N THR A 303 3.47 -18.21 14.16
CA THR A 303 4.33 -18.37 12.98
C THR A 303 3.59 -18.00 11.70
N VAL A 304 2.33 -18.44 11.56
CA VAL A 304 1.50 -18.14 10.39
C VAL A 304 1.10 -16.66 10.34
N LEU A 305 0.81 -16.04 11.48
CA LEU A 305 0.54 -14.61 11.55
C LEU A 305 1.78 -13.77 11.23
N ALA A 306 2.98 -14.17 11.71
CA ALA A 306 4.24 -13.54 11.33
C ALA A 306 4.53 -13.68 9.82
N PHE A 307 4.27 -14.85 9.24
CA PHE A 307 4.33 -15.06 7.80
C PHE A 307 3.39 -14.11 7.06
N MET A 308 2.12 -14.01 7.48
CA MET A 308 1.14 -13.09 6.91
C MET A 308 1.61 -11.63 6.97
N MET A 309 2.13 -11.19 8.14
CA MET A 309 2.68 -9.84 8.31
C MET A 309 3.86 -9.59 7.38
N ALA A 310 4.75 -10.57 7.20
CA ALA A 310 5.92 -10.46 6.31
C ALA A 310 5.51 -10.35 4.83
N VAL A 311 4.57 -11.17 4.38
CA VAL A 311 4.04 -11.12 3.00
C VAL A 311 3.38 -9.78 2.69
N ILE A 312 2.68 -9.18 3.66
CA ILE A 312 1.93 -7.94 3.45
C ILE A 312 2.82 -6.70 3.65
N GLY A 313 3.69 -6.69 4.67
CA GLY A 313 4.43 -5.50 5.09
C GLY A 313 5.91 -5.47 4.73
N LEU A 314 6.47 -6.60 4.24
CA LEU A 314 7.90 -6.72 3.88
C LEU A 314 8.12 -7.38 2.53
N SER A 315 7.10 -7.42 1.67
CA SER A 315 7.22 -8.13 0.41
C SER A 315 8.32 -7.56 -0.50
N LEU A 316 9.06 -8.44 -1.17
CA LEU A 316 10.10 -8.04 -2.13
C LEU A 316 9.56 -7.10 -3.23
N PRO A 317 8.36 -7.34 -3.80
CA PRO A 317 7.75 -6.41 -4.73
C PRO A 317 7.55 -4.99 -4.16
N GLU A 318 7.14 -4.88 -2.90
CA GLU A 318 7.02 -3.59 -2.22
C GLU A 318 8.37 -2.88 -2.10
N MET A 319 9.43 -3.61 -1.71
CA MET A 319 10.78 -3.06 -1.64
C MET A 319 11.31 -2.61 -3.01
N ILE A 320 10.95 -3.33 -4.09
CA ILE A 320 11.27 -2.94 -5.47
C ILE A 320 10.58 -1.61 -5.84
N ILE A 321 9.31 -1.44 -5.46
CA ILE A 321 8.57 -0.19 -5.66
C ILE A 321 9.21 0.95 -4.84
N LEU A 322 9.48 0.70 -3.56
CA LEU A 322 10.12 1.66 -2.67
C LEU A 322 11.53 2.06 -3.12
N ARG A 323 12.25 1.18 -3.83
CA ARG A 323 13.59 1.48 -4.38
C ARG A 323 13.59 2.68 -5.34
N LYS A 324 12.45 3.00 -5.94
CA LYS A 324 12.32 4.19 -6.78
C LYS A 324 12.27 5.50 -5.99
N VAL A 325 11.86 5.41 -4.74
CA VAL A 325 11.63 6.56 -3.84
C VAL A 325 12.72 6.66 -2.78
N LEU A 326 13.27 5.51 -2.36
CA LEU A 326 14.21 5.37 -1.26
C LEU A 326 15.52 4.73 -1.72
N LYS A 327 16.63 5.19 -1.15
CA LYS A 327 17.95 4.56 -1.34
C LYS A 327 18.04 3.23 -0.57
N VAL A 328 18.86 2.30 -1.05
CA VAL A 328 19.00 0.94 -0.49
C VAL A 328 19.22 0.90 1.02
N ARG A 329 20.02 1.83 1.56
CA ARG A 329 20.28 1.89 3.00
C ARG A 329 19.03 2.12 3.84
N LEU A 330 18.15 3.00 3.39
CA LEU A 330 16.90 3.28 4.09
C LEU A 330 15.92 2.11 3.97
N ILE A 331 15.86 1.46 2.81
CA ILE A 331 15.07 0.23 2.62
C ILE A 331 15.56 -0.89 3.53
N ALA A 332 16.88 -1.10 3.62
CA ALA A 332 17.46 -2.11 4.50
C ALA A 332 17.18 -1.84 5.98
N THR A 333 17.24 -0.56 6.40
CA THR A 333 16.86 -0.16 7.77
C THR A 333 15.37 -0.40 8.02
N PHE A 334 14.51 -0.01 7.10
CA PHE A 334 13.07 -0.28 7.15
C PHE A 334 12.78 -1.78 7.28
N ALA A 335 13.36 -2.59 6.38
CA ALA A 335 13.18 -4.04 6.40
C ALA A 335 13.72 -4.68 7.68
N GLY A 336 14.85 -4.21 8.19
CA GLY A 336 15.44 -4.68 9.45
C GLY A 336 14.57 -4.38 10.66
N VAL A 337 14.08 -3.15 10.79
CA VAL A 337 13.25 -2.73 11.95
C VAL A 337 11.89 -3.40 11.92
N VAL A 338 11.21 -3.40 10.77
CA VAL A 338 9.89 -4.04 10.64
C VAL A 338 10.02 -5.55 10.77
N GLY A 339 11.05 -6.16 10.14
CA GLY A 339 11.32 -7.60 10.26
C GLY A 339 11.59 -8.03 11.70
N ALA A 340 12.40 -7.29 12.44
CA ALA A 340 12.62 -7.54 13.87
C ALA A 340 11.31 -7.45 14.68
N GLY A 341 10.47 -6.44 14.39
CA GLY A 341 9.15 -6.32 15.00
C GLY A 341 8.25 -7.52 14.72
N ILE A 342 8.20 -7.98 13.48
CA ILE A 342 7.41 -9.17 13.08
C ILE A 342 7.93 -10.43 13.77
N LEU A 343 9.25 -10.61 13.89
CA LEU A 343 9.84 -11.74 14.62
C LEU A 343 9.41 -11.74 16.09
N VAL A 344 9.52 -10.60 16.75
CA VAL A 344 9.09 -10.45 18.15
C VAL A 344 7.60 -10.79 18.30
N VAL A 345 6.75 -10.29 17.41
CA VAL A 345 5.31 -10.54 17.43
C VAL A 345 4.99 -12.01 17.15
N GLY A 346 5.69 -12.65 16.21
CA GLY A 346 5.52 -14.08 15.93
C GLY A 346 5.81 -14.96 17.14
N TYR A 347 6.91 -14.71 17.85
CA TYR A 347 7.21 -15.41 19.11
C TYR A 347 6.23 -15.09 20.21
N LEU A 348 5.83 -13.82 20.35
CA LEU A 348 4.84 -13.39 21.32
C LEU A 348 3.51 -14.15 21.13
N PHE A 349 3.04 -14.25 19.91
CA PHE A 349 1.80 -14.98 19.60
C PHE A 349 1.94 -16.48 19.85
N ASN A 350 3.08 -17.10 19.52
CA ASN A 350 3.32 -18.51 19.84
C ASN A 350 3.41 -18.78 21.35
N ALA A 351 3.75 -17.76 22.15
CA ALA A 351 3.81 -17.87 23.62
C ALA A 351 2.46 -17.62 24.29
N LEU A 352 1.58 -16.82 23.69
CA LEU A 352 0.29 -16.38 24.27
C LEU A 352 -0.90 -17.20 23.79
N LEU A 353 -0.81 -17.80 22.61
CA LEU A 353 -1.89 -18.49 21.89
C LEU A 353 -1.56 -19.95 21.62
#